data_740f330d085b828cedaaea4237a27204
#
_entry.id   740f330d085b828cedaaea4237a27204
#
_cell.length_a   1.000
_cell.length_b   1.000
_cell.length_c   1.000
_cell.angle_alpha   90.00
_cell.angle_beta   90.00
_cell.angle_gamma   90.00
#
_symmetry.space_group_name_H-M   'P 1'
#
loop_
_entity.id
_entity.type
_entity.pdbx_description
1 polymer ?
#
loop_
_entity_poly.entity_id
_entity_poly.type
_entity_poly.pdbx_seq_one_letter_code
_entity_poly.pdbx_strand_id
1 'polypeptide(L)'
;MKFRIDPTHLSAVTPDRQRELEEALLDLNTEDDGAPPTLVCGLLPDGGIAFAVEDAEGGVTAIPLPYPRVVRLFREYRDVIGRLARSDLGGFGMRDFETLDYAKKLVHDEAGTLLRKTLRPAAAIEHTQARRLFTLTFLLSSDLPEEVIRTHRRHGVPT
;
A
#
# COMPACT_ATOMS: atom_id res chain seq x y z
N MET A 1 13.03 -0.79 11.45
CA MET A 1 13.11 -0.59 9.97
C MET A 1 12.31 0.64 9.57
N LYS A 2 12.88 1.48 8.76
CA LYS A 2 12.23 2.68 8.25
C LYS A 2 11.70 2.46 6.83
N PHE A 3 10.57 3.09 6.51
CA PHE A 3 9.98 3.07 5.17
C PHE A 3 10.00 4.49 4.60
N ARG A 4 10.32 4.61 3.33
CA ARG A 4 10.45 5.90 2.64
C ARG A 4 9.89 5.80 1.23
N ILE A 5 9.30 6.88 0.73
CA ILE A 5 8.91 7.00 -0.67
C ILE A 5 10.01 7.76 -1.40
N ASP A 6 10.35 7.32 -2.61
CA ASP A 6 11.28 8.06 -3.46
C ASP A 6 10.67 9.44 -3.77
N PRO A 7 11.33 10.54 -3.38
CA PRO A 7 10.74 11.87 -3.50
C PRO A 7 10.43 12.30 -4.94
N THR A 8 11.05 11.68 -5.94
CA THR A 8 10.76 12.01 -7.35
C THR A 8 9.32 11.69 -7.75
N HIS A 9 8.64 10.83 -6.99
CA HIS A 9 7.27 10.42 -7.30
C HIS A 9 6.22 11.24 -6.56
N LEU A 10 6.61 12.02 -5.57
CA LEU A 10 5.67 12.83 -4.78
C LEU A 10 5.27 14.13 -5.49
N SER A 11 6.12 14.66 -6.37
CA SER A 11 5.89 15.94 -7.04
C SER A 11 4.78 15.88 -8.10
N ALA A 12 4.44 14.69 -8.58
CA ALA A 12 3.46 14.49 -9.66
C ALA A 12 2.05 14.17 -9.17
N VAL A 13 1.84 14.04 -7.85
CA VAL A 13 0.55 13.65 -7.28
C VAL A 13 -0.24 14.90 -6.83
N THR A 14 -1.56 14.74 -6.77
CA THR A 14 -2.44 15.80 -6.27
C THR A 14 -2.19 16.05 -4.78
N PRO A 15 -2.49 17.26 -4.25
CA PRO A 15 -2.34 17.53 -2.82
C PRO A 15 -3.12 16.56 -1.92
N ASP A 16 -4.32 16.14 -2.31
CA ASP A 16 -5.10 15.18 -1.54
C ASP A 16 -4.43 13.81 -1.51
N ARG A 17 -3.94 13.34 -2.63
CA ARG A 17 -3.22 12.06 -2.71
C ARG A 17 -1.91 12.14 -1.92
N GLN A 18 -1.19 13.25 -2.02
CA GLN A 18 0.03 13.44 -1.26
C GLN A 18 -0.22 13.32 0.24
N ARG A 19 -1.33 13.90 0.73
CA ARG A 19 -1.73 13.79 2.13
C ARG A 19 -2.00 12.35 2.54
N GLU A 20 -2.72 11.60 1.71
CA GLU A 20 -3.01 10.19 1.98
C GLU A 20 -1.74 9.34 2.00
N LEU A 21 -0.80 9.61 1.11
CA LEU A 21 0.50 8.94 1.08
C LEU A 21 1.33 9.27 2.33
N GLU A 22 1.36 10.52 2.75
CA GLU A 22 2.08 10.94 3.95
C GLU A 22 1.52 10.28 5.20
N GLU A 23 0.21 10.20 5.33
CA GLU A 23 -0.44 9.54 6.46
C GLU A 23 -0.21 8.03 6.47
N ALA A 24 -0.27 7.38 5.30
CA ALA A 24 0.04 5.95 5.17
C ALA A 24 1.48 5.67 5.55
N LEU A 25 2.39 6.55 5.15
CA LEU A 25 3.81 6.43 5.50
C LEU A 25 4.03 6.63 6.99
N LEU A 26 3.35 7.58 7.61
CA LEU A 26 3.43 7.83 9.05
C LEU A 26 2.94 6.60 9.84
N ASP A 27 1.82 6.02 9.44
CA ASP A 27 1.28 4.81 10.06
C ASP A 27 2.28 3.65 9.96
N LEU A 28 2.93 3.52 8.82
CA LEU A 28 3.90 2.46 8.57
C LEU A 28 5.15 2.63 9.44
N ASN A 29 5.55 3.87 9.72
CA ASN A 29 6.74 4.17 10.53
C ASN A 29 6.45 4.34 12.02
N THR A 30 5.23 4.04 12.48
CA THR A 30 4.85 4.22 13.89
C THR A 30 5.79 3.47 14.84
N GLU A 31 6.27 2.30 14.45
CA GLU A 31 7.17 1.48 15.26
C GLU A 31 8.61 1.51 14.74
N ASP A 32 8.98 2.57 14.01
CA ASP A 32 10.35 2.73 13.53
C ASP A 32 11.29 2.95 14.71
N ASP A 33 12.30 2.10 14.83
CA ASP A 33 13.32 2.17 15.87
C ASP A 33 14.55 2.98 15.45
N GLY A 34 14.49 3.59 14.25
CA GLY A 34 15.61 4.34 13.68
C GLY A 34 16.77 3.49 13.20
N ALA A 35 16.66 2.16 13.33
CA ALA A 35 17.71 1.25 12.89
C ALA A 35 17.56 0.91 11.40
N PRO A 36 18.68 0.75 10.67
CA PRO A 36 18.63 0.24 9.31
C PRO A 36 18.12 -1.20 9.29
N PRO A 37 17.62 -1.71 8.18
CA PRO A 37 17.60 -1.08 6.85
C PRO A 37 16.44 -0.11 6.63
N THR A 38 16.52 0.65 5.55
CA THR A 38 15.43 1.50 5.06
C THR A 38 14.85 0.91 3.79
N LEU A 39 13.55 0.70 3.76
CA LEU A 39 12.85 0.27 2.53
C LEU A 39 12.38 1.52 1.77
N VAL A 40 12.82 1.63 0.53
CA VAL A 40 12.44 2.73 -0.37
C VAL A 40 11.42 2.22 -1.37
N CYS A 41 10.27 2.87 -1.42
CA CYS A 41 9.20 2.58 -2.38
C CYS A 41 9.24 3.62 -3.48
N GLY A 42 9.18 3.18 -4.72
CA GLY A 42 9.16 4.06 -5.89
C GLY A 42 8.36 3.48 -7.03
N LEU A 43 8.34 4.20 -8.14
CA LEU A 43 7.72 3.75 -9.38
C LEU A 43 8.78 3.59 -10.46
N LEU A 44 8.60 2.57 -11.28
CA LEU A 44 9.36 2.41 -12.51
C LEU A 44 8.81 3.36 -13.58
N PRO A 45 9.58 3.65 -14.64
CA PRO A 45 9.11 4.53 -15.73
C PRO A 45 7.80 4.08 -16.38
N ASP A 46 7.52 2.77 -16.35
CA ASP A 46 6.27 2.21 -16.88
C ASP A 46 5.10 2.25 -15.87
N GLY A 47 5.31 2.82 -14.69
CA GLY A 47 4.30 2.90 -13.63
C GLY A 47 4.28 1.72 -12.67
N GLY A 48 5.15 0.74 -12.86
CA GLY A 48 5.28 -0.40 -11.94
C GLY A 48 5.91 0.01 -10.62
N ILE A 49 5.60 -0.75 -9.56
CA ILE A 49 6.17 -0.51 -8.22
C ILE A 49 7.59 -1.07 -8.17
N ALA A 50 8.49 -0.32 -7.54
CA ALA A 50 9.85 -0.73 -7.28
C ALA A 50 10.16 -0.64 -5.79
N PHE A 51 10.80 -1.67 -5.24
CA PHE A 51 11.33 -1.65 -3.87
C PHE A 51 12.83 -1.74 -3.91
N ALA A 52 13.48 -0.99 -3.03
CA ALA A 52 14.90 -1.09 -2.78
C ALA A 52 15.16 -1.01 -1.29
N VAL A 53 16.17 -1.71 -0.82
CA VAL A 53 16.57 -1.67 0.60
C VAL A 53 17.93 -1.01 0.70
N GLU A 54 18.02 0.02 1.53
CA GLU A 54 19.27 0.69 1.87
C GLU A 54 19.80 0.13 3.20
N ASP A 55 21.03 -0.34 3.21
CA ASP A 55 21.70 -0.84 4.42
C ASP A 55 22.35 0.32 5.21
N ALA A 56 22.95 -0.01 6.35
CA ALA A 56 23.60 0.97 7.23
C ALA A 56 24.78 1.69 6.57
N GLU A 57 25.40 1.08 5.58
CA GLU A 57 26.58 1.61 4.88
C GLU A 57 26.20 2.38 3.60
N GLY A 58 24.90 2.52 3.34
CA GLY A 58 24.40 3.22 2.15
C GLY A 58 24.32 2.34 0.91
N GLY A 59 24.59 1.04 1.03
CA GLY A 59 24.40 0.09 -0.06
C GLY A 59 22.92 -0.07 -0.40
N VAL A 60 22.59 -0.13 -1.68
CA VAL A 60 21.20 -0.24 -2.17
C VAL A 60 21.01 -1.54 -2.91
N THR A 61 20.00 -2.31 -2.51
CA THR A 61 19.65 -3.59 -3.14
C THR A 61 18.22 -3.53 -3.64
N ALA A 62 18.02 -3.73 -4.93
CA ALA A 62 16.68 -3.83 -5.51
C ALA A 62 16.02 -5.14 -5.09
N ILE A 63 14.73 -5.10 -4.78
CA ILE A 63 13.95 -6.26 -4.38
C ILE A 63 13.06 -6.67 -5.56
N PRO A 64 13.23 -7.88 -6.12
CA PRO A 64 12.35 -8.36 -7.19
C PRO A 64 10.93 -8.56 -6.65
N LEU A 65 9.95 -8.04 -7.38
CA LEU A 65 8.53 -8.21 -7.05
C LEU A 65 7.88 -9.23 -8.00
N PRO A 66 6.99 -10.09 -7.49
CA PRO A 66 6.20 -10.98 -8.34
C PRO A 66 5.05 -10.19 -8.99
N TYR A 67 5.37 -9.42 -10.01
CA TYR A 67 4.45 -8.48 -10.66
C TYR A 67 3.07 -9.06 -11.01
N PRO A 68 2.95 -10.25 -11.62
CA PRO A 68 1.62 -10.77 -11.96
C PRO A 68 0.71 -10.89 -10.73
N ARG A 69 1.26 -11.30 -9.60
CA ARG A 69 0.49 -11.45 -8.35
C ARG A 69 0.17 -10.09 -7.73
N VAL A 70 1.11 -9.17 -7.75
CA VAL A 70 0.92 -7.81 -7.23
C VAL A 70 -0.16 -7.08 -8.04
N VAL A 71 -0.10 -7.15 -9.36
CA VAL A 71 -1.10 -6.52 -10.25
C VAL A 71 -2.49 -7.11 -10.00
N ARG A 72 -2.59 -8.42 -9.82
CA ARG A 72 -3.86 -9.06 -9.51
C ARG A 72 -4.46 -8.52 -8.20
N LEU A 73 -3.63 -8.41 -7.16
CA LEU A 73 -4.10 -7.89 -5.86
C LEU A 73 -4.50 -6.43 -5.94
N PHE A 74 -3.79 -5.61 -6.71
CA PHE A 74 -4.19 -4.22 -6.94
C PHE A 74 -5.53 -4.11 -7.65
N ARG A 75 -5.79 -4.96 -8.64
CA ARG A 75 -7.08 -4.99 -9.36
C ARG A 75 -8.22 -5.41 -8.43
N GLU A 76 -8.01 -6.45 -7.64
CA GLU A 76 -9.00 -6.92 -6.68
C GLU A 76 -9.31 -5.83 -5.65
N TYR A 77 -8.29 -5.19 -5.12
CA TYR A 77 -8.45 -4.13 -4.14
C TYR A 77 -9.17 -2.92 -4.73
N ARG A 78 -8.78 -2.52 -5.93
CA ARG A 78 -9.42 -1.41 -6.67
C ARG A 78 -10.91 -1.67 -6.88
N ASP A 79 -11.27 -2.88 -7.26
CA ASP A 79 -12.65 -3.28 -7.46
C ASP A 79 -13.46 -3.17 -6.16
N VAL A 80 -12.93 -3.70 -5.08
CA VAL A 80 -13.59 -3.65 -3.76
C VAL A 80 -13.78 -2.21 -3.29
N ILE A 81 -12.74 -1.39 -3.38
CA ILE A 81 -12.81 0.02 -2.97
C ILE A 81 -13.80 0.80 -3.83
N GLY A 82 -13.83 0.54 -5.13
CA GLY A 82 -14.80 1.17 -6.03
C GLY A 82 -16.24 0.83 -5.67
N ARG A 83 -16.50 -0.43 -5.30
CA ARG A 83 -17.82 -0.85 -4.85
C ARG A 83 -18.20 -0.25 -3.51
N LEU A 84 -17.26 -0.15 -2.57
CA LEU A 84 -17.49 0.52 -1.29
C LEU A 84 -17.81 2.00 -1.49
N ALA A 85 -17.13 2.69 -2.38
CA ALA A 85 -17.43 4.09 -2.70
C ALA A 85 -18.85 4.26 -3.24
N ARG A 86 -19.30 3.34 -4.09
CA ARG A 86 -20.69 3.35 -4.58
C ARG A 86 -21.71 3.05 -3.50
N SER A 87 -21.37 2.19 -2.53
CA SER A 87 -22.26 1.91 -1.40
C SER A 87 -22.47 3.13 -0.51
N ASP A 88 -21.46 3.97 -0.36
CA ASP A 88 -21.56 5.25 0.37
C ASP A 88 -22.54 6.22 -0.29
N LEU A 89 -22.83 6.05 -1.57
CA LEU A 89 -23.82 6.84 -2.30
C LEU A 89 -25.24 6.26 -2.18
N GLY A 90 -25.44 5.25 -1.32
CA GLY A 90 -26.75 4.68 -1.02
C GLY A 90 -27.21 3.56 -1.93
N GLY A 91 -26.31 2.95 -2.69
CA GLY A 91 -26.65 1.91 -3.66
C GLY A 91 -26.76 0.50 -3.11
N PHE A 92 -26.35 0.25 -1.87
CA PHE A 92 -26.26 -1.11 -1.32
C PHE A 92 -26.82 -1.18 0.11
N GLY A 93 -27.31 -2.38 0.49
CA GLY A 93 -27.72 -2.66 1.85
C GLY A 93 -26.53 -3.01 2.75
N MET A 94 -26.81 -3.17 4.05
CA MET A 94 -25.81 -3.50 5.08
C MET A 94 -25.08 -4.80 4.76
N ARG A 95 -25.78 -5.79 4.24
CA ARG A 95 -25.22 -7.11 3.90
C ARG A 95 -24.14 -6.99 2.83
N ASP A 96 -24.39 -6.19 1.80
CA ASP A 96 -23.41 -5.97 0.73
C ASP A 96 -22.18 -5.25 1.24
N PHE A 97 -22.38 -4.27 2.12
CA PHE A 97 -21.28 -3.58 2.78
C PHE A 97 -20.39 -4.54 3.57
N GLU A 98 -20.98 -5.41 4.39
CA GLU A 98 -20.24 -6.40 5.18
C GLU A 98 -19.43 -7.34 4.30
N THR A 99 -20.03 -7.80 3.17
CA THR A 99 -19.34 -8.66 2.21
C THR A 99 -18.14 -7.97 1.60
N LEU A 100 -18.29 -6.70 1.20
CA LEU A 100 -17.20 -5.91 0.61
C LEU A 100 -16.10 -5.61 1.63
N ASP A 101 -16.47 -5.30 2.87
CA ASP A 101 -15.51 -5.06 3.94
C ASP A 101 -14.67 -6.32 4.23
N TYR A 102 -15.33 -7.48 4.23
CA TYR A 102 -14.64 -8.77 4.38
C TYR A 102 -13.68 -9.03 3.21
N ALA A 103 -14.12 -8.79 1.97
CA ALA A 103 -13.28 -8.96 0.79
C ALA A 103 -12.06 -8.06 0.84
N LYS A 104 -12.21 -6.83 1.31
CA LYS A 104 -11.12 -5.88 1.50
C LYS A 104 -10.06 -6.43 2.47
N LYS A 105 -10.50 -7.01 3.59
CA LYS A 105 -9.59 -7.61 4.57
C LYS A 105 -8.85 -8.81 4.01
N LEU A 106 -9.52 -9.64 3.21
CA LEU A 106 -8.89 -10.80 2.57
C LEU A 106 -7.78 -10.38 1.60
N VAL A 107 -8.02 -9.37 0.80
CA VAL A 107 -7.00 -8.85 -0.12
C VAL A 107 -5.79 -8.33 0.65
N HIS A 108 -6.02 -7.60 1.73
CA HIS A 108 -4.93 -7.11 2.59
C HIS A 108 -4.13 -8.23 3.22
N ASP A 109 -4.79 -9.29 3.68
CA ASP A 109 -4.11 -10.43 4.28
C ASP A 109 -3.27 -11.18 3.26
N GLU A 110 -3.80 -11.41 2.07
CA GLU A 110 -3.06 -12.06 1.00
C GLU A 110 -1.86 -11.21 0.56
N ALA A 111 -2.07 -9.91 0.40
CA ALA A 111 -1.01 -8.97 0.04
C ALA A 111 0.07 -8.89 1.12
N GLY A 112 -0.34 -8.86 2.38
CA GLY A 112 0.59 -8.86 3.51
C GLY A 112 1.48 -10.09 3.51
N THR A 113 0.89 -11.26 3.30
CA THR A 113 1.64 -12.53 3.21
C THR A 113 2.62 -12.50 2.05
N LEU A 114 2.18 -12.03 0.88
CA LEU A 114 3.02 -11.94 -0.30
C LEU A 114 4.21 -10.99 -0.09
N LEU A 115 3.97 -9.79 0.41
CA LEU A 115 5.02 -8.79 0.60
C LEU A 115 6.00 -9.22 1.69
N ARG A 116 5.50 -9.81 2.76
CA ARG A 116 6.35 -10.33 3.83
C ARG A 116 7.31 -11.39 3.30
N LYS A 117 6.81 -12.31 2.48
CA LYS A 117 7.63 -13.35 1.85
C LYS A 117 8.64 -12.75 0.88
N THR A 118 8.21 -11.78 0.07
CA THR A 118 9.04 -11.13 -0.93
C THR A 118 10.20 -10.36 -0.29
N LEU A 119 9.97 -9.70 0.85
CA LEU A 119 10.99 -8.90 1.52
C LEU A 119 11.89 -9.70 2.45
N ARG A 120 11.51 -10.92 2.81
CA ARG A 120 12.24 -11.73 3.79
C ARG A 120 13.75 -11.84 3.54
N PRO A 121 14.24 -12.04 2.31
CA PRO A 121 15.68 -12.12 2.07
C PRO A 121 16.46 -10.86 2.45
N ALA A 122 15.81 -9.71 2.41
CA ALA A 122 16.45 -8.41 2.70
C ALA A 122 16.09 -7.88 4.09
N ALA A 123 14.87 -8.13 4.56
CA ALA A 123 14.39 -7.63 5.83
C ALA A 123 13.18 -8.42 6.31
N ALA A 124 13.10 -8.65 7.62
CA ALA A 124 11.93 -9.25 8.24
C ALA A 124 10.98 -8.15 8.70
N ILE A 125 9.72 -8.23 8.27
CA ILE A 125 8.66 -7.31 8.70
C ILE A 125 7.49 -8.11 9.26
N GLU A 126 6.74 -7.49 10.16
CA GLU A 126 5.54 -8.07 10.70
C GLU A 126 4.39 -8.05 9.69
N HIS A 127 3.43 -8.94 9.84
CA HIS A 127 2.28 -9.02 8.94
C HIS A 127 1.50 -7.70 8.88
N THR A 128 1.33 -7.05 10.03
CA THR A 128 0.68 -5.73 10.11
C THR A 128 1.41 -4.68 9.29
N GLN A 129 2.75 -4.65 9.38
CA GLN A 129 3.56 -3.73 8.57
C GLN A 129 3.43 -4.04 7.08
N ALA A 130 3.40 -5.33 6.72
CA ALA A 130 3.24 -5.74 5.32
C ALA A 130 1.88 -5.30 4.74
N ARG A 131 0.81 -5.38 5.54
CA ARG A 131 -0.51 -4.87 5.13
C ARG A 131 -0.50 -3.36 4.93
N ARG A 132 0.12 -2.62 5.83
CA ARG A 132 0.30 -1.16 5.71
C ARG A 132 1.15 -0.81 4.48
N LEU A 133 2.17 -1.59 4.21
CA LEU A 133 3.02 -1.41 3.04
C LEU A 133 2.21 -1.62 1.75
N PHE A 134 1.33 -2.60 1.71
CA PHE A 134 0.44 -2.79 0.57
C PHE A 134 -0.43 -1.56 0.33
N THR A 135 -1.01 -0.99 1.40
CA THR A 135 -1.79 0.25 1.32
C THR A 135 -0.96 1.39 0.71
N LEU A 136 0.25 1.58 1.20
CA LEU A 136 1.14 2.62 0.68
C LEU A 136 1.43 2.43 -0.80
N THR A 137 1.78 1.21 -1.22
CA THR A 137 2.10 0.92 -2.61
C THR A 137 0.89 1.07 -3.52
N PHE A 138 -0.29 0.68 -3.05
CA PHE A 138 -1.53 0.88 -3.79
C PHE A 138 -1.80 2.37 -4.03
N LEU A 139 -1.71 3.18 -2.98
CA LEU A 139 -1.90 4.64 -3.08
C LEU A 139 -0.86 5.29 -3.98
N LEU A 140 0.37 4.80 -3.95
CA LEU A 140 1.44 5.31 -4.79
C LEU A 140 1.20 5.02 -6.28
N SER A 141 0.69 3.83 -6.59
CA SER A 141 0.49 3.37 -7.97
C SER A 141 -0.87 3.72 -8.55
N SER A 142 -1.86 4.04 -7.70
CA SER A 142 -3.24 4.19 -8.13
C SER A 142 -3.51 5.55 -8.76
N ASP A 143 -4.27 5.55 -9.84
CA ASP A 143 -4.81 6.76 -10.49
C ASP A 143 -6.32 6.92 -10.23
N LEU A 144 -6.82 6.27 -9.17
CA LEU A 144 -8.23 6.34 -8.81
C LEU A 144 -8.67 7.78 -8.45
N PRO A 145 -9.97 8.10 -8.66
CA PRO A 145 -10.52 9.37 -8.19
C PRO A 145 -10.33 9.55 -6.67
N GLU A 146 -10.18 10.79 -6.25
CA GLU A 146 -9.93 11.14 -4.85
C GLU A 146 -11.01 10.62 -3.90
N GLU A 147 -12.29 10.64 -4.32
CA GLU A 147 -13.35 10.11 -3.45
C GLU A 147 -13.23 8.61 -3.21
N VAL A 148 -12.70 7.84 -4.15
CA VAL A 148 -12.45 6.41 -3.97
C VAL A 148 -11.30 6.19 -3.00
N ILE A 149 -10.27 7.00 -3.08
CA ILE A 149 -9.11 6.95 -2.17
C ILE A 149 -9.55 7.29 -0.75
N ARG A 150 -10.37 8.31 -0.57
CA ARG A 150 -10.94 8.66 0.74
C ARG A 150 -11.82 7.55 1.31
N THR A 151 -12.59 6.88 0.47
CA THR A 151 -13.42 5.75 0.87
C THR A 151 -12.58 4.62 1.46
N HIS A 152 -11.44 4.33 0.85
CA HIS A 152 -10.49 3.36 1.38
C HIS A 152 -10.16 3.65 2.84
N ARG A 153 -9.88 4.90 3.17
CA ARG A 153 -9.49 5.31 4.50
C ARG A 153 -10.65 5.31 5.49
N ARG A 154 -11.81 5.83 5.05
CA ARG A 154 -12.99 5.95 5.91
C ARG A 154 -13.48 4.61 6.44
N HIS A 155 -13.36 3.54 5.65
CA HIS A 155 -13.79 2.21 6.03
C HIS A 155 -12.72 1.43 6.81
N GLY A 156 -11.71 2.15 7.31
CA GLY A 156 -10.83 1.66 8.35
C GLY A 156 -10.15 0.35 8.02
N VAL A 157 -9.35 0.32 6.98
CA VAL A 157 -8.41 -0.79 6.85
C VAL A 157 -7.56 -0.77 8.11
N PRO A 158 -7.58 -1.84 8.91
CA PRO A 158 -6.70 -1.88 10.07
C PRO A 158 -5.28 -1.89 9.54
N THR A 159 -4.70 -0.78 9.68
CA THR A 159 -3.31 -0.58 9.33
C THR A 159 -2.43 -0.89 10.52
#